data_173f3cbd830ae88b8017d1cb67bfd769
#
_entry.id   173f3cbd830ae88b8017d1cb67bfd769
#
_cell.length_a   1.000
_cell.length_b   1.000
_cell.length_c   1.000
_cell.angle_alpha   90.00
_cell.angle_beta   90.00
_cell.angle_gamma   90.00
#
_symmetry.space_group_name_H-M   'P 1'
#
loop_
_entity.id
_entity.type
_entity.pdbx_description
1 polymer ?
#
loop_
_entity_poly.entity_id
_entity_poly.type
_entity_poly.pdbx_seq_one_letter_code
_entity_poly.pdbx_strand_id
1 'polypeptide(L)'
;MRRIHVMAGVIVDPAGNILIAKRPDSSHQGGLWEFPGGKLESGEERLAGLSRELQEELGIQVIEAHPLIDIRHDYTDKSIRLDVWKVTAFSGEAHGAEGQPVRWVPPQTLSDFDFPAANKPIVIAAQLPDQYLITP
;
A
#
# COMPACT_ATOMS: atom_id res chain seq x y z
N MET A 1 -10.87 19.98 11.08
CA MET A 1 -10.80 18.64 10.43
C MET A 1 -9.40 18.09 10.53
N ARG A 2 -9.29 16.86 11.01
CA ARG A 2 -7.97 16.20 11.12
C ARG A 2 -7.47 15.77 9.74
N ARG A 3 -6.19 15.98 9.53
CA ARG A 3 -5.52 15.47 8.34
C ARG A 3 -4.60 14.33 8.74
N ILE A 4 -4.75 13.20 8.07
CA ILE A 4 -3.95 12.02 8.34
C ILE A 4 -3.19 11.66 7.07
N HIS A 5 -1.86 11.60 7.19
CA HIS A 5 -0.99 11.22 6.08
C HIS A 5 -0.63 9.74 6.23
N VAL A 6 -1.15 8.92 5.33
CA VAL A 6 -0.94 7.47 5.35
C VAL A 6 -0.03 7.08 4.20
N MET A 7 1.03 6.34 4.53
CA MET A 7 1.92 5.76 3.52
C MET A 7 1.41 4.37 3.15
N ALA A 8 1.44 4.04 1.87
CA ALA A 8 1.07 2.71 1.41
C ALA A 8 2.01 2.23 0.31
N GLY A 9 2.23 0.93 0.24
CA GLY A 9 3.15 0.34 -0.72
C GLY A 9 2.47 -0.62 -1.68
N VAL A 10 2.66 -0.39 -2.97
CA VAL A 10 2.38 -1.40 -3.98
C VAL A 10 3.68 -2.18 -4.16
N ILE A 11 3.78 -3.31 -3.47
CA ILE A 11 5.00 -4.10 -3.38
C ILE A 11 4.98 -5.16 -4.46
N VAL A 12 5.99 -5.12 -5.33
CA VAL A 12 6.04 -6.00 -6.52
C VAL A 12 7.21 -6.96 -6.37
N ASP A 13 6.93 -8.27 -6.51
CA ASP A 13 7.98 -9.28 -6.48
C ASP A 13 8.61 -9.44 -7.88
N PRO A 14 9.69 -10.25 -8.00
CA PRO A 14 10.33 -10.44 -9.31
C PRO A 14 9.42 -11.04 -10.38
N ALA A 15 8.37 -11.75 -9.99
CA ALA A 15 7.41 -12.31 -10.95
C ALA A 15 6.32 -11.32 -11.34
N GLY A 16 6.31 -10.12 -10.74
CA GLY A 16 5.30 -9.10 -11.06
C GLY A 16 4.04 -9.18 -10.20
N ASN A 17 4.02 -10.03 -9.19
CA ASN A 17 2.89 -10.13 -8.28
C ASN A 17 2.91 -9.01 -7.24
N ILE A 18 1.74 -8.64 -6.78
CA ILE A 18 1.57 -7.54 -5.82
C ILE A 18 1.09 -8.10 -4.49
N LEU A 19 1.66 -7.59 -3.39
CA LEU A 19 1.29 -8.03 -2.05
C LEU A 19 0.13 -7.22 -1.51
N ILE A 20 -0.90 -7.93 -1.07
CA ILE A 20 -2.03 -7.31 -0.38
C ILE A 20 -2.19 -7.97 1.00
N ALA A 21 -2.77 -7.23 1.94
CA ALA A 21 -2.99 -7.67 3.30
C ALA A 21 -4.44 -7.49 3.66
N LYS A 22 -4.96 -8.39 4.48
CA LYS A 22 -6.35 -8.32 4.92
C LYS A 22 -6.45 -7.56 6.23
N ARG A 23 -7.37 -6.60 6.30
CA ARG A 23 -7.60 -5.83 7.52
C ARG A 23 -8.26 -6.71 8.57
N PRO A 24 -7.93 -6.53 9.88
CA PRO A 24 -8.60 -7.28 10.92
C PRO A 24 -10.11 -7.04 10.90
N ASP A 25 -10.88 -8.09 11.16
CA ASP A 25 -12.35 -8.01 11.14
C ASP A 25 -12.89 -6.98 12.14
N SER A 26 -12.18 -6.76 13.23
CA SER A 26 -12.61 -5.84 14.27
C SER A 26 -12.27 -4.37 13.99
N SER A 27 -11.51 -4.09 12.92
CA SER A 27 -11.11 -2.73 12.59
C SER A 27 -12.14 -2.04 11.71
N HIS A 28 -11.97 -0.70 11.55
CA HIS A 28 -12.73 0.04 10.54
C HIS A 28 -12.44 -0.56 9.16
N GLN A 29 -13.48 -0.82 8.39
CA GLN A 29 -13.37 -1.49 7.09
C GLN A 29 -12.77 -2.90 7.23
N GLY A 30 -13.08 -3.57 8.34
CA GLY A 30 -12.57 -4.91 8.63
C GLY A 30 -12.98 -5.92 7.60
N GLY A 31 -12.13 -6.93 7.38
CA GLY A 31 -12.38 -7.97 6.40
C GLY A 31 -12.07 -7.59 4.98
N LEU A 32 -11.77 -6.31 4.70
CA LEU A 32 -11.37 -5.87 3.38
C LEU A 32 -9.86 -5.98 3.22
N TRP A 33 -9.41 -6.06 1.98
CA TRP A 33 -7.98 -6.08 1.67
C TRP A 33 -7.43 -4.67 1.56
N GLU A 34 -6.12 -4.52 1.71
CA GLU A 34 -5.46 -3.22 1.62
C GLU A 34 -4.04 -3.38 1.10
N PHE A 35 -3.48 -2.28 0.65
CA PHE A 35 -2.05 -2.21 0.36
C PHE A 35 -1.32 -1.87 1.66
N PRO A 36 -0.27 -2.63 2.02
CA PRO A 36 0.39 -2.46 3.32
C PRO A 36 0.96 -1.06 3.50
N GLY A 37 0.96 -0.58 4.73
CA GLY A 37 1.47 0.74 5.08
C GLY A 37 0.91 1.20 6.40
N GLY A 38 1.01 2.49 6.67
CA GLY A 38 0.48 3.06 7.90
C GLY A 38 0.72 4.55 7.97
N LYS A 39 0.35 5.12 9.11
CA LYS A 39 0.43 6.56 9.31
C LYS A 39 1.86 7.05 9.35
N LEU A 40 2.11 8.15 8.64
CA LEU A 40 3.37 8.87 8.74
C LEU A 40 3.41 9.63 10.05
N GLU A 41 4.53 9.51 10.77
CA GLU A 41 4.68 10.19 12.04
C GLU A 41 5.16 11.62 11.82
N SER A 42 4.88 12.48 12.81
CA SER A 42 5.28 13.89 12.73
C SER A 42 6.79 14.01 12.60
N GLY A 43 7.23 14.78 11.62
CA GLY A 43 8.67 14.99 11.37
C GLY A 43 9.35 13.87 10.62
N GLU A 44 8.62 12.82 10.27
CA GLU A 44 9.18 11.68 9.56
C GLU A 44 9.17 11.93 8.06
N GLU A 45 10.27 11.58 7.38
CA GLU A 45 10.34 11.66 5.92
C GLU A 45 9.47 10.56 5.30
N ARG A 46 8.89 10.84 4.15
CA ARG A 46 7.93 9.94 3.49
C ARG A 46 8.48 8.54 3.25
N LEU A 47 9.63 8.43 2.61
CA LEU A 47 10.23 7.12 2.33
C LEU A 47 10.63 6.39 3.60
N ALA A 48 11.17 7.13 4.58
CA ALA A 48 11.55 6.54 5.86
C ALA A 48 10.34 5.98 6.60
N GLY A 49 9.21 6.69 6.56
CA GLY A 49 7.97 6.24 7.18
C GLY A 49 7.42 4.99 6.52
N LEU A 50 7.44 4.96 5.18
CA LEU A 50 7.01 3.78 4.45
C LEU A 50 7.89 2.57 4.80
N SER A 51 9.21 2.77 4.80
CA SER A 51 10.16 1.70 5.11
C SER A 51 9.92 1.15 6.52
N ARG A 52 9.71 2.03 7.49
CA ARG A 52 9.43 1.63 8.87
C ARG A 52 8.13 0.82 8.95
N GLU A 53 7.07 1.30 8.31
CA GLU A 53 5.78 0.61 8.33
C GLU A 53 5.86 -0.77 7.70
N LEU A 54 6.55 -0.90 6.57
CA LEU A 54 6.65 -2.19 5.88
C LEU A 54 7.54 -3.17 6.66
N GLN A 55 8.53 -2.66 7.38
CA GLN A 55 9.33 -3.51 8.25
C GLN A 55 8.49 -4.04 9.42
N GLU A 56 7.69 -3.17 10.04
CA GLU A 56 6.85 -3.56 11.16
C GLU A 56 5.76 -4.56 10.75
N GLU A 57 5.11 -4.31 9.61
CA GLU A 57 3.97 -5.13 9.20
C GLU A 57 4.36 -6.40 8.47
N LEU A 58 5.45 -6.37 7.71
CA LEU A 58 5.80 -7.46 6.79
C LEU A 58 7.19 -8.04 6.99
N GLY A 59 8.02 -7.40 7.79
CA GLY A 59 9.39 -7.87 8.02
C GLY A 59 10.32 -7.69 6.84
N ILE A 60 10.04 -6.75 5.96
CA ILE A 60 10.89 -6.48 4.80
C ILE A 60 11.60 -5.14 4.94
N GLN A 61 12.72 -5.00 4.20
CA GLN A 61 13.45 -3.74 4.10
C GLN A 61 13.32 -3.23 2.67
N VAL A 62 12.84 -2.01 2.53
CA VAL A 62 12.67 -1.37 1.21
C VAL A 62 14.05 -0.99 0.68
N ILE A 63 14.35 -1.40 -0.55
CA ILE A 63 15.60 -1.07 -1.22
C ILE A 63 15.37 0.00 -2.27
N GLU A 64 14.28 -0.14 -3.05
CA GLU A 64 13.95 0.83 -4.09
C GLU A 64 12.44 1.04 -4.14
N ALA A 65 12.04 2.30 -4.14
CA ALA A 65 10.63 2.66 -4.24
C ALA A 65 10.48 4.00 -4.93
N HIS A 66 9.36 4.19 -5.61
CA HIS A 66 9.06 5.42 -6.35
C HIS A 66 7.62 5.84 -6.08
N PRO A 67 7.33 7.14 -6.00
CA PRO A 67 5.94 7.59 -5.87
C PRO A 67 5.08 7.08 -7.03
N LEU A 68 3.91 6.59 -6.70
CA LEU A 68 2.99 6.06 -7.70
C LEU A 68 1.75 6.93 -7.85
N ILE A 69 1.03 7.17 -6.76
CA ILE A 69 -0.19 7.97 -6.79
C ILE A 69 -0.42 8.58 -5.40
N ASP A 70 -1.00 9.77 -5.38
CA ASP A 70 -1.31 10.52 -4.14
C ASP A 70 -2.81 10.77 -4.15
N ILE A 71 -3.51 10.18 -3.20
CA ILE A 71 -4.96 10.21 -3.15
C ILE A 71 -5.41 10.97 -1.91
N ARG A 72 -6.33 11.90 -2.10
CA ARG A 72 -6.98 12.60 -0.99
C ARG A 72 -8.42 12.14 -0.89
N HIS A 73 -8.81 11.76 0.31
CA HIS A 73 -10.16 11.27 0.56
C HIS A 73 -10.69 11.90 1.83
N ASP A 74 -11.80 12.61 1.71
CA ASP A 74 -12.41 13.34 2.83
C ASP A 74 -13.56 12.53 3.40
N TYR A 75 -13.42 12.20 4.69
CA TYR A 75 -14.53 11.67 5.47
C TYR A 75 -15.20 12.82 6.23
N THR A 76 -16.30 12.54 6.90
CA THR A 76 -17.06 13.56 7.60
C THR A 76 -16.22 14.29 8.65
N ASP A 77 -15.37 13.57 9.36
CA ASP A 77 -14.63 14.11 10.51
C ASP A 77 -13.12 14.20 10.28
N LYS A 78 -12.64 13.72 9.13
CA LYS A 78 -11.19 13.70 8.88
C LYS A 78 -10.91 13.67 7.39
N SER A 79 -9.71 14.09 7.04
CA SER A 79 -9.21 14.04 5.68
C SER A 79 -8.00 13.11 5.65
N ILE A 80 -7.98 12.17 4.73
CA ILE A 80 -6.88 11.21 4.60
C ILE A 80 -6.13 11.47 3.31
N ARG A 81 -4.80 11.54 3.41
CA ARG A 81 -3.93 11.54 2.25
C ARG A 81 -3.28 10.16 2.17
N LEU A 82 -3.57 9.43 1.10
CA LEU A 82 -2.91 8.17 0.81
C LEU A 82 -1.75 8.45 -0.13
N ASP A 83 -0.55 8.32 0.38
CA ASP A 83 0.69 8.57 -0.34
C ASP A 83 1.26 7.22 -0.74
N VAL A 84 1.01 6.83 -1.99
CA VAL A 84 1.26 5.46 -2.45
C VAL A 84 2.53 5.40 -3.27
N TRP A 85 3.43 4.50 -2.89
CA TRP A 85 4.70 4.29 -3.56
C TRP A 85 4.76 2.87 -4.10
N LYS A 86 5.38 2.72 -5.26
CA LYS A 86 5.63 1.40 -5.83
C LYS A 86 6.99 0.92 -5.33
N VAL A 87 7.00 -0.22 -4.63
CA VAL A 87 8.23 -0.82 -4.11
C VAL A 87 8.69 -1.86 -5.11
N THR A 88 9.79 -1.58 -5.78
CA THR A 88 10.31 -2.42 -6.86
C THR A 88 11.46 -3.32 -6.43
N ALA A 89 12.04 -3.05 -5.26
CA ALA A 89 13.09 -3.90 -4.71
C ALA A 89 13.04 -3.86 -3.19
N PHE A 90 13.16 -5.02 -2.57
CA PHE A 90 13.17 -5.15 -1.12
C PHE A 90 13.97 -6.38 -0.73
N SER A 91 14.40 -6.44 0.53
CA SER A 91 15.05 -7.62 1.09
C SER A 91 14.18 -8.20 2.19
N GLY A 92 14.39 -9.48 2.49
CA GLY A 92 13.59 -10.20 3.47
C GLY A 92 12.40 -10.89 2.81
N GLU A 93 11.75 -11.76 3.56
CA GLU A 93 10.58 -12.50 3.10
C GLU A 93 9.34 -11.89 3.73
N ALA A 94 8.47 -11.35 2.88
CA ALA A 94 7.26 -10.68 3.35
C ALA A 94 6.30 -11.68 4.00
N HIS A 95 5.82 -11.33 5.18
CA HIS A 95 4.88 -12.16 5.93
C HIS A 95 3.99 -11.27 6.80
N GLY A 96 2.92 -11.84 7.32
CA GLY A 96 2.04 -11.11 8.23
C GLY A 96 2.64 -11.02 9.61
N ALA A 97 3.57 -10.07 9.83
CA ALA A 97 4.29 -9.94 11.09
C ALA A 97 3.39 -9.60 12.26
N GLU A 98 2.21 -9.05 11.99
CA GLU A 98 1.22 -8.71 13.02
C GLU A 98 0.06 -9.72 13.06
N GLY A 99 0.24 -10.87 12.43
CA GLY A 99 -0.78 -11.91 12.41
C GLY A 99 -1.81 -11.76 11.31
N GLN A 100 -1.69 -10.74 10.46
CA GLN A 100 -2.64 -10.52 9.39
C GLN A 100 -2.38 -11.43 8.20
N PRO A 101 -3.41 -11.91 7.49
CA PRO A 101 -3.22 -12.63 6.25
C PRO A 101 -2.61 -11.73 5.19
N VAL A 102 -1.63 -12.25 4.45
CA VAL A 102 -1.05 -11.55 3.31
C VAL A 102 -1.07 -12.49 2.10
N ARG A 103 -1.07 -11.89 0.91
CA ARG A 103 -1.21 -12.67 -0.31
C ARG A 103 -0.55 -11.98 -1.49
N TRP A 104 0.25 -12.73 -2.25
CA TRP A 104 0.79 -12.28 -3.52
C TRP A 104 -0.21 -12.58 -4.62
N VAL A 105 -0.58 -11.57 -5.41
CA VAL A 105 -1.59 -11.74 -6.46
C VAL A 105 -1.13 -11.08 -7.76
N PRO A 106 -1.47 -11.65 -8.92
CA PRO A 106 -1.20 -10.97 -10.19
C PRO A 106 -1.96 -9.64 -10.26
N PRO A 107 -1.38 -8.60 -10.87
CA PRO A 107 -2.05 -7.29 -10.91
C PRO A 107 -3.46 -7.35 -11.50
N GLN A 108 -3.66 -8.14 -12.54
CA GLN A 108 -4.96 -8.21 -13.21
C GLN A 108 -6.05 -8.83 -12.35
N THR A 109 -5.71 -9.51 -11.26
CA THR A 109 -6.70 -10.11 -10.36
C THR A 109 -7.05 -9.20 -9.18
N LEU A 110 -6.41 -8.03 -9.06
CA LEU A 110 -6.71 -7.11 -7.95
C LEU A 110 -8.18 -6.73 -7.91
N SER A 111 -8.83 -6.63 -9.06
CA SER A 111 -10.24 -6.27 -9.14
C SER A 111 -11.17 -7.33 -8.55
N ASP A 112 -10.67 -8.54 -8.32
CA ASP A 112 -11.45 -9.63 -7.72
C ASP A 112 -11.50 -9.55 -6.20
N PHE A 113 -10.74 -8.66 -5.58
CA PHE A 113 -10.68 -8.51 -4.13
C PHE A 113 -11.43 -7.26 -3.69
N ASP A 114 -11.99 -7.32 -2.49
CA ASP A 114 -12.73 -6.20 -1.92
C ASP A 114 -11.78 -5.25 -1.20
N PHE A 115 -11.71 -4.01 -1.68
CA PHE A 115 -10.91 -2.95 -1.09
C PHE A 115 -11.80 -1.81 -0.61
N PRO A 116 -11.37 -1.05 0.43
CA PRO A 116 -12.07 0.20 0.76
C PRO A 116 -12.10 1.14 -0.43
N ALA A 117 -13.13 2.00 -0.49
CA ALA A 117 -13.32 2.90 -1.62
C ALA A 117 -12.08 3.75 -1.92
N ALA A 118 -11.38 4.22 -0.89
CA ALA A 118 -10.20 5.07 -1.06
C ALA A 118 -9.05 4.33 -1.74
N ASN A 119 -9.05 2.99 -1.73
CA ASN A 119 -8.00 2.17 -2.34
C ASN A 119 -8.24 1.85 -3.81
N LYS A 120 -9.44 2.08 -4.32
CA LYS A 120 -9.76 1.72 -5.71
C LYS A 120 -8.88 2.40 -6.75
N PRO A 121 -8.55 3.70 -6.62
CA PRO A 121 -7.59 4.30 -7.56
C PRO A 121 -6.22 3.64 -7.52
N ILE A 122 -5.81 3.09 -6.35
CA ILE A 122 -4.54 2.37 -6.25
C ILE A 122 -4.59 1.11 -7.09
N VAL A 123 -5.71 0.39 -7.06
CA VAL A 123 -5.88 -0.83 -7.86
C VAL A 123 -5.66 -0.52 -9.34
N ILE A 124 -6.28 0.56 -9.81
CA ILE A 124 -6.15 0.96 -11.21
C ILE A 124 -4.70 1.31 -11.54
N ALA A 125 -4.05 2.12 -10.69
CA ALA A 125 -2.67 2.53 -10.92
C ALA A 125 -1.72 1.33 -10.88
N ALA A 126 -1.96 0.37 -10.00
CA ALA A 126 -1.13 -0.82 -9.87
C ALA A 126 -1.25 -1.77 -11.06
N GLN A 127 -2.34 -1.70 -11.79
CA GLN A 127 -2.58 -2.54 -12.97
C GLN A 127 -1.94 -2.00 -14.24
N LEU A 128 -1.49 -0.74 -14.23
CA LEU A 128 -0.86 -0.13 -15.40
C LEU A 128 0.57 -0.64 -15.55
N PRO A 129 0.98 -1.05 -16.76
CA PRO A 129 2.37 -1.43 -16.98
C PRO A 129 3.29 -0.21 -16.86
N ASP A 130 4.52 -0.42 -16.39
CA ASP A 130 5.49 0.66 -16.31
C ASP A 130 5.73 1.32 -17.67
N GLN A 131 5.76 0.53 -18.72
CA GLN A 131 5.94 1.04 -20.08
C GLN A 131 4.84 2.00 -20.48
N TYR A 132 3.62 1.72 -20.05
CA TYR A 132 2.48 2.58 -20.33
C TYR A 132 2.68 3.95 -19.69
N LEU A 133 3.23 3.98 -18.48
CA LEU A 133 3.40 5.22 -17.72
C LEU A 133 4.47 6.12 -18.30
N ILE A 134 5.47 5.57 -18.97
CA ILE A 134 6.59 6.36 -19.52
C ILE A 134 6.45 6.61 -21.03
N THR A 135 5.48 6.03 -21.68
CA THR A 135 5.27 6.27 -23.10
C THR A 135 4.66 7.65 -23.29
N PRO A 136 5.29 8.49 -24.12
CA PRO A 136 4.76 9.82 -24.37
C PRO A 136 3.42 9.80 -25.07
#